data_3e82200e98f50d812a606acea4a44ba9
#
_entry.id   3e82200e98f50d812a606acea4a44ba9
#
_cell.length_a   1.000
_cell.length_b   1.000
_cell.length_c   1.000
_cell.angle_alpha   90.00
_cell.angle_beta   90.00
_cell.angle_gamma   90.00
#
_symmetry.space_group_name_H-M   'P 1'
#
loop_
_entity.id
_entity.type
_entity.pdbx_description
1 polymer ?
#
loop_
_entity_poly.entity_id
_entity_poly.type
_entity_poly.pdbx_seq_one_letter_code
_entity_poly.pdbx_strand_id
1 'polypeptide(L)'
;TLTIYETKQGVFDEEVALGGSTSRIAVVNAAGQPLSLDKSLRLVQTFDSRSEENVRPLLDAIDHVLRGLQDAGLEPFLAYGTLLGAVRNGHLIGHDSDADLGYVSKHEHPADAIRESFRVQRALTNAGYTITRYSKVDVVESDGVVRGLDVFGGFMRDGHLHLMGEIRTPFKRSWVTPLGTATLEGRSFPVPANTDRFLTATYGRSWR
;
A
#
# COMPACT_ATOMS: atom_id res chain seq x y z
N THR A 1 11.85 -1.23 26.62
CA THR A 1 13.22 -1.67 26.28
C THR A 1 13.80 -0.70 25.27
N LEU A 2 15.04 -0.30 25.42
CA LEU A 2 15.81 0.47 24.46
C LEU A 2 16.90 -0.43 23.89
N THR A 3 16.89 -0.64 22.57
CA THR A 3 17.93 -1.41 21.88
C THR A 3 18.72 -0.48 20.98
N ILE A 4 20.04 -0.44 21.10
CA ILE A 4 20.94 0.33 20.25
C ILE A 4 21.78 -0.65 19.43
N TYR A 5 21.86 -0.41 18.13
CA TYR A 5 22.64 -1.21 17.19
C TYR A 5 23.80 -0.41 16.61
N GLU A 6 24.95 -1.04 16.51
CA GLU A 6 26.08 -0.57 15.71
C GLU A 6 26.37 -1.63 14.64
N THR A 7 26.34 -1.24 13.36
CA THR A 7 26.63 -2.14 12.22
C THR A 7 25.93 -3.52 12.29
N LYS A 8 24.65 -3.56 12.66
CA LYS A 8 23.81 -4.76 12.86
C LYS A 8 24.14 -5.59 14.09
N GLN A 9 25.06 -5.17 14.93
CA GLN A 9 25.34 -5.79 16.22
C GLN A 9 24.63 -4.98 17.33
N GLY A 10 23.80 -5.62 18.14
CA GLY A 10 23.21 -4.98 19.32
C GLY A 10 24.30 -4.65 20.32
N VAL A 11 24.47 -3.39 20.64
CA VAL A 11 25.45 -2.92 21.63
C VAL A 11 24.82 -2.55 22.96
N PHE A 12 23.51 -2.41 22.99
CA PHE A 12 22.73 -2.11 24.18
C PHE A 12 21.31 -2.65 24.02
N ASP A 13 20.83 -3.40 25.00
CA ASP A 13 19.45 -3.94 25.04
C ASP A 13 19.00 -4.05 26.49
N GLU A 14 18.47 -2.95 27.03
CA GLU A 14 18.03 -2.89 28.41
C GLU A 14 16.71 -2.13 28.58
N GLU A 15 16.04 -2.37 29.68
CA GLU A 15 14.89 -1.59 30.09
C GLU A 15 15.35 -0.28 30.74
N VAL A 16 15.11 0.84 30.07
CA VAL A 16 15.47 2.17 30.55
C VAL A 16 14.24 2.86 31.11
N ALA A 17 14.28 3.19 32.41
CA ALA A 17 13.27 4.03 33.04
C ALA A 17 13.57 5.51 32.78
N LEU A 18 12.66 6.21 32.12
CA LEU A 18 12.75 7.63 31.84
C LEU A 18 11.84 8.39 32.81
N GLY A 19 12.45 9.12 33.75
CA GLY A 19 11.74 9.90 34.77
C GLY A 19 11.30 9.05 35.98
N GLY A 20 10.54 9.66 36.88
CA GLY A 20 10.05 9.05 38.12
C GLY A 20 8.66 8.41 38.02
N SER A 21 8.05 8.36 36.86
CA SER A 21 6.73 7.76 36.64
C SER A 21 6.84 6.27 36.35
N THR A 22 5.98 5.48 36.96
CA THR A 22 5.80 4.04 36.65
C THR A 22 4.84 3.81 35.49
N SER A 23 4.20 4.86 34.98
CA SER A 23 3.27 4.77 33.85
C SER A 23 4.03 4.68 32.52
N ARG A 24 3.56 3.82 31.62
CA ARG A 24 4.07 3.79 30.25
C ARG A 24 3.74 5.12 29.55
N ILE A 25 4.71 5.66 28.82
CA ILE A 25 4.47 6.78 27.93
C ILE A 25 3.56 6.31 26.79
N ALA A 26 2.37 6.90 26.68
CA ALA A 26 1.49 6.71 25.55
C ALA A 26 1.70 7.88 24.58
N VAL A 27 2.15 7.59 23.37
CA VAL A 27 2.21 8.57 22.29
C VAL A 27 0.88 8.56 21.55
N VAL A 28 0.13 9.65 21.66
CA VAL A 28 -1.23 9.76 21.10
C VAL A 28 -1.36 11.05 20.29
N ASN A 29 -2.30 11.07 19.34
CA ASN A 29 -2.70 12.29 18.64
C ASN A 29 -3.63 13.16 19.51
N ALA A 30 -4.07 14.30 18.97
CA ALA A 30 -4.99 15.22 19.67
C ALA A 30 -6.35 14.60 20.02
N ALA A 31 -6.75 13.53 19.36
CA ALA A 31 -7.98 12.76 19.63
C ALA A 31 -7.76 11.60 20.61
N GLY A 32 -6.56 11.46 21.20
CA GLY A 32 -6.21 10.38 22.13
C GLY A 32 -5.94 9.01 21.46
N GLN A 33 -5.83 8.96 20.14
CA GLN A 33 -5.58 7.74 19.41
C GLN A 33 -4.07 7.41 19.40
N PRO A 34 -3.67 6.14 19.61
CA PRO A 34 -2.28 5.76 19.69
C PRO A 34 -1.55 5.99 18.35
N LEU A 35 -0.30 6.45 18.47
CA LEU A 35 0.62 6.63 17.36
C LEU A 35 1.81 5.68 17.50
N SER A 36 2.31 5.20 16.37
CA SER A 36 3.52 4.40 16.26
C SER A 36 4.43 4.96 15.16
N LEU A 37 5.68 4.55 15.14
CA LEU A 37 6.59 4.91 14.06
C LEU A 37 6.31 4.04 12.83
N ASP A 38 6.10 4.68 11.69
CA ASP A 38 6.03 4.00 10.40
C ASP A 38 7.43 3.62 9.87
N LYS A 39 7.47 2.97 8.71
CA LYS A 39 8.70 2.62 7.98
C LYS A 39 9.61 3.82 7.64
N SER A 40 9.08 5.04 7.68
CA SER A 40 9.79 6.31 7.43
C SER A 40 10.13 7.06 8.72
N LEU A 41 10.00 6.41 9.87
CA LEU A 41 10.21 6.97 11.21
C LEU A 41 9.30 8.17 11.53
N ARG A 42 8.10 8.23 10.95
CA ARG A 42 7.08 9.22 11.24
C ARG A 42 6.10 8.67 12.25
N LEU A 43 5.67 9.53 13.19
CA LEU A 43 4.60 9.17 14.12
C LEU A 43 3.25 9.25 13.40
N VAL A 44 2.65 8.10 13.18
CA VAL A 44 1.36 7.94 12.47
C VAL A 44 0.51 6.88 13.17
N GLN A 45 -0.76 6.81 12.82
CA GLN A 45 -1.59 5.65 13.16
C GLN A 45 -1.25 4.50 12.22
N THR A 46 -0.35 3.62 12.66
CA THR A 46 -0.05 2.35 11.97
C THR A 46 -1.20 1.35 12.13
N PHE A 47 -1.25 0.31 11.31
CA PHE A 47 -2.31 -0.70 11.40
C PHE A 47 -2.34 -1.41 12.76
N ASP A 48 -1.18 -1.70 13.37
CA ASP A 48 -1.10 -2.26 14.72
C ASP A 48 -1.69 -1.34 15.80
N SER A 49 -1.74 -0.04 15.55
CA SER A 49 -2.29 0.96 16.47
C SER A 49 -3.79 1.24 16.23
N ARG A 50 -4.40 0.63 15.21
CA ARG A 50 -5.82 0.80 14.86
C ARG A 50 -6.67 -0.34 15.45
N SER A 51 -7.87 -0.02 15.92
CA SER A 51 -8.88 -1.03 16.21
C SER A 51 -9.48 -1.62 14.93
N GLU A 52 -10.10 -2.79 15.00
CA GLU A 52 -10.82 -3.38 13.85
C GLU A 52 -11.86 -2.43 13.26
N GLU A 53 -12.53 -1.64 14.08
CA GLU A 53 -13.50 -0.61 13.65
C GLU A 53 -12.84 0.48 12.78
N ASN A 54 -11.55 0.78 13.01
CA ASN A 54 -10.79 1.76 12.24
C ASN A 54 -10.16 1.16 10.97
N VAL A 55 -10.05 -0.16 10.87
CA VAL A 55 -9.57 -0.85 9.66
C VAL A 55 -10.71 -1.04 8.65
N ARG A 56 -11.94 -1.29 9.11
CA ARG A 56 -13.11 -1.50 8.23
C ARG A 56 -13.32 -0.38 7.19
N PRO A 57 -13.28 0.93 7.55
CA PRO A 57 -13.44 2.01 6.57
C PRO A 57 -12.34 2.01 5.50
N LEU A 58 -11.11 1.59 5.83
CA LEU A 58 -10.05 1.44 4.83
C LEU A 58 -10.36 0.32 3.83
N LEU A 59 -10.85 -0.84 4.31
CA LEU A 59 -11.25 -1.95 3.44
C LEU A 59 -12.44 -1.56 2.54
N ASP A 60 -13.39 -0.79 3.05
CA ASP A 60 -14.50 -0.24 2.27
C ASP A 60 -14.00 0.73 1.19
N ALA A 61 -13.02 1.58 1.52
CA ALA A 61 -12.38 2.48 0.56
C ALA A 61 -11.59 1.70 -0.52
N ILE A 62 -10.85 0.65 -0.15
CA ILE A 62 -10.17 -0.25 -1.11
C ILE A 62 -11.20 -0.84 -2.09
N ASP A 63 -12.29 -1.44 -1.59
CA ASP A 63 -13.35 -2.00 -2.44
C ASP A 63 -13.94 -0.97 -3.39
N HIS A 64 -14.19 0.24 -2.89
CA HIS A 64 -14.80 1.32 -3.66
C HIS A 64 -13.86 1.82 -4.77
N VAL A 65 -12.59 2.05 -4.45
CA VAL A 65 -11.59 2.50 -5.44
C VAL A 65 -11.31 1.42 -6.48
N LEU A 66 -11.23 0.14 -6.08
CA LEU A 66 -11.11 -0.98 -7.02
C LEU A 66 -12.26 -0.98 -8.04
N ARG A 67 -13.50 -0.79 -7.59
CA ARG A 67 -14.67 -0.69 -8.48
C ARG A 67 -14.57 0.53 -9.40
N GLY A 68 -14.23 1.69 -8.88
CA GLY A 68 -14.04 2.90 -9.70
C GLY A 68 -12.96 2.75 -10.79
N LEU A 69 -11.88 2.03 -10.47
CA LEU A 69 -10.84 1.68 -11.45
C LEU A 69 -11.33 0.67 -12.49
N GLN A 70 -12.14 -0.32 -12.08
CA GLN A 70 -12.76 -1.29 -12.99
C GLN A 70 -13.76 -0.61 -13.93
N ASP A 71 -14.58 0.31 -13.43
CA ASP A 71 -15.52 1.11 -14.23
C ASP A 71 -14.77 2.01 -15.24
N ALA A 72 -13.56 2.45 -14.90
CA ALA A 72 -12.65 3.13 -15.83
C ALA A 72 -11.98 2.21 -16.86
N GLY A 73 -12.29 0.89 -16.85
CA GLY A 73 -11.82 -0.11 -17.80
C GLY A 73 -10.45 -0.69 -17.49
N LEU A 74 -10.00 -0.58 -16.24
CA LEU A 74 -8.74 -1.16 -15.75
C LEU A 74 -8.96 -2.52 -15.07
N GLU A 75 -7.86 -3.24 -14.83
CA GLU A 75 -7.80 -4.45 -14.03
C GLU A 75 -6.94 -4.16 -12.77
N PRO A 76 -7.51 -3.51 -11.74
CA PRO A 76 -6.77 -3.16 -10.54
C PRO A 76 -6.63 -4.35 -9.58
N PHE A 77 -5.58 -4.31 -8.76
CA PHE A 77 -5.24 -5.36 -7.81
C PHE A 77 -4.54 -4.78 -6.57
N LEU A 78 -4.49 -5.56 -5.49
CA LEU A 78 -3.64 -5.24 -4.33
C LEU A 78 -2.16 -5.27 -4.75
N ALA A 79 -1.41 -4.25 -4.35
CA ALA A 79 -0.01 -4.11 -4.72
C ALA A 79 0.88 -3.94 -3.47
N TYR A 80 2.17 -3.96 -3.64
CA TYR A 80 3.22 -3.64 -2.66
C TYR A 80 2.93 -4.18 -1.24
N GLY A 81 2.95 -3.33 -0.22
CA GLY A 81 2.76 -3.71 1.18
C GLY A 81 1.45 -4.40 1.44
N THR A 82 0.38 -3.94 0.84
CA THR A 82 -0.96 -4.53 0.97
C THR A 82 -1.02 -5.94 0.36
N LEU A 83 -0.43 -6.13 -0.84
CA LEU A 83 -0.31 -7.46 -1.44
C LEU A 83 0.57 -8.38 -0.61
N LEU A 84 1.70 -7.85 -0.09
CA LEU A 84 2.62 -8.61 0.74
C LEU A 84 1.93 -9.14 2.00
N GLY A 85 1.15 -8.32 2.69
CA GLY A 85 0.36 -8.70 3.85
C GLY A 85 -0.68 -9.76 3.52
N ALA A 86 -1.46 -9.55 2.43
CA ALA A 86 -2.47 -10.52 1.98
C ALA A 86 -1.88 -11.89 1.66
N VAL A 87 -0.69 -11.94 1.04
CA VAL A 87 -0.04 -13.22 0.65
C VAL A 87 0.64 -13.91 1.83
N ARG A 88 1.18 -13.17 2.79
CA ARG A 88 1.90 -13.75 3.94
C ARG A 88 0.97 -14.39 4.97
N ASN A 89 0.03 -13.63 5.46
CA ASN A 89 -0.82 -14.04 6.58
C ASN A 89 -2.28 -13.60 6.48
N GLY A 90 -2.65 -12.91 5.39
CA GLY A 90 -4.01 -12.41 5.19
C GLY A 90 -4.34 -11.14 5.96
N HIS A 91 -3.35 -10.45 6.52
CA HIS A 91 -3.51 -9.23 7.31
C HIS A 91 -2.70 -8.07 6.75
N LEU A 92 -3.13 -6.84 7.04
CA LEU A 92 -2.34 -5.64 6.81
C LEU A 92 -1.03 -5.71 7.60
N ILE A 93 0.04 -5.12 7.06
CA ILE A 93 1.35 -5.10 7.73
C ILE A 93 1.28 -4.09 8.88
N GLY A 94 1.46 -4.57 10.12
CA GLY A 94 1.20 -3.82 11.34
C GLY A 94 1.86 -2.43 11.43
N HIS A 95 3.12 -2.31 11.01
CA HIS A 95 3.87 -1.05 11.03
C HIS A 95 3.63 -0.16 9.80
N ASP A 96 2.76 -0.58 8.87
CA ASP A 96 2.34 0.25 7.73
C ASP A 96 1.15 1.14 8.11
N SER A 97 0.87 2.16 7.33
CA SER A 97 -0.18 3.14 7.59
C SER A 97 -1.09 3.40 6.39
N ASP A 98 -0.70 2.91 5.22
CA ASP A 98 -1.33 3.11 3.91
C ASP A 98 -1.67 1.77 3.25
N ALA A 99 -2.58 1.81 2.28
CA ALA A 99 -2.89 0.66 1.45
C ALA A 99 -2.53 0.95 -0.01
N ASP A 100 -1.94 -0.05 -0.65
CA ASP A 100 -1.41 0.05 -2.01
C ASP A 100 -2.29 -0.71 -3.00
N LEU A 101 -2.76 -0.04 -4.04
CA LEU A 101 -3.40 -0.62 -5.20
C LEU A 101 -2.54 -0.43 -6.44
N GLY A 102 -2.64 -1.34 -7.37
CA GLY A 102 -1.91 -1.26 -8.63
C GLY A 102 -2.78 -1.59 -9.84
N TYR A 103 -2.36 -1.14 -11.00
CA TYR A 103 -2.85 -1.63 -12.28
C TYR A 103 -1.74 -1.61 -13.31
N VAL A 104 -1.86 -2.46 -14.33
CA VAL A 104 -0.95 -2.45 -15.48
C VAL A 104 -1.72 -1.99 -16.71
N SER A 105 -1.32 -0.84 -17.24
CA SER A 105 -1.89 -0.26 -18.45
C SER A 105 -1.93 -1.26 -19.62
N LYS A 106 -2.97 -1.15 -20.43
CA LYS A 106 -3.05 -1.87 -21.71
C LYS A 106 -2.10 -1.28 -22.78
N HIS A 107 -1.64 -0.06 -22.56
CA HIS A 107 -0.72 0.64 -23.46
C HIS A 107 0.72 0.26 -23.18
N GLU A 108 1.51 0.12 -24.23
CA GLU A 108 2.95 -0.16 -24.15
C GLU A 108 3.80 1.13 -24.24
N HIS A 109 3.24 2.18 -24.86
CA HIS A 109 3.94 3.45 -24.96
C HIS A 109 3.74 4.29 -23.69
N PRO A 110 4.82 4.82 -23.08
CA PRO A 110 4.73 5.58 -21.82
C PRO A 110 3.76 6.76 -21.86
N ALA A 111 3.73 7.52 -22.98
CA ALA A 111 2.84 8.66 -23.12
C ALA A 111 1.36 8.28 -23.07
N ASP A 112 0.99 7.10 -23.61
CA ASP A 112 -0.39 6.63 -23.59
C ASP A 112 -0.77 6.08 -22.21
N ALA A 113 0.17 5.41 -21.51
CA ALA A 113 0.00 5.02 -20.11
C ALA A 113 -0.18 6.26 -19.20
N ILE A 114 0.57 7.33 -19.44
CA ILE A 114 0.39 8.62 -18.73
C ILE A 114 -0.98 9.22 -19.04
N ARG A 115 -1.42 9.25 -20.29
CA ARG A 115 -2.77 9.73 -20.67
C ARG A 115 -3.87 8.91 -20.01
N GLU A 116 -3.69 7.59 -19.93
CA GLU A 116 -4.62 6.70 -19.22
C GLU A 116 -4.69 7.07 -17.72
N SER A 117 -3.56 7.30 -17.05
CA SER A 117 -3.53 7.69 -15.64
C SER A 117 -4.25 9.03 -15.37
N PHE A 118 -4.23 9.99 -16.30
CA PHE A 118 -5.04 11.20 -16.19
C PHE A 118 -6.55 10.94 -16.39
N ARG A 119 -6.92 9.97 -17.22
CA ARG A 119 -8.33 9.55 -17.35
C ARG A 119 -8.82 8.89 -16.08
N VAL A 120 -7.99 8.03 -15.47
CA VAL A 120 -8.25 7.39 -14.17
C VAL A 120 -8.45 8.44 -13.09
N GLN A 121 -7.54 9.41 -12.97
CA GLN A 121 -7.68 10.50 -12.01
C GLN A 121 -9.03 11.21 -12.16
N ARG A 122 -9.42 11.58 -13.38
CA ARG A 122 -10.72 12.24 -13.62
C ARG A 122 -11.91 11.33 -13.25
N ALA A 123 -11.84 10.05 -13.56
CA ALA A 123 -12.90 9.11 -13.21
C ALA A 123 -13.08 9.02 -11.69
N LEU A 124 -12.01 8.88 -10.93
CA LEU A 124 -12.05 8.87 -9.47
C LEU A 124 -12.50 10.21 -8.89
N THR A 125 -12.04 11.34 -9.44
CA THR A 125 -12.50 12.68 -9.02
C THR A 125 -14.01 12.84 -9.25
N ASN A 126 -14.53 12.37 -10.39
CA ASN A 126 -15.98 12.40 -10.67
C ASN A 126 -16.78 11.45 -9.75
N ALA A 127 -16.15 10.41 -9.22
CA ALA A 127 -16.73 9.53 -8.22
C ALA A 127 -16.65 10.10 -6.78
N GLY A 128 -16.15 11.34 -6.62
CA GLY A 128 -16.13 12.05 -5.33
C GLY A 128 -14.80 11.98 -4.58
N TYR A 129 -13.76 11.39 -5.15
CA TYR A 129 -12.45 11.34 -4.49
C TYR A 129 -11.63 12.61 -4.73
N THR A 130 -10.96 13.08 -3.68
CA THR A 130 -9.89 14.07 -3.79
C THR A 130 -8.58 13.36 -4.06
N ILE A 131 -7.88 13.73 -5.14
CA ILE A 131 -6.69 13.05 -5.60
C ILE A 131 -5.49 13.98 -5.59
N THR A 132 -4.48 13.60 -4.84
CA THR A 132 -3.16 14.22 -4.88
C THR A 132 -2.24 13.38 -5.78
N ARG A 133 -1.62 14.03 -6.76
CA ARG A 133 -0.78 13.36 -7.75
C ARG A 133 0.69 13.75 -7.59
N TYR A 134 1.50 12.76 -7.22
CA TYR A 134 2.96 12.84 -7.25
C TYR A 134 3.51 11.80 -8.24
N SER A 135 4.43 10.96 -7.83
CA SER A 135 4.85 9.75 -8.55
C SER A 135 3.81 8.63 -8.46
N LYS A 136 2.92 8.71 -7.48
CA LYS A 136 1.77 7.86 -7.20
C LYS A 136 0.50 8.71 -7.10
N VAL A 137 -0.65 8.08 -7.07
CA VAL A 137 -1.94 8.74 -6.86
C VAL A 137 -2.41 8.43 -5.45
N ASP A 138 -2.41 9.45 -4.57
CA ASP A 138 -3.01 9.34 -3.24
C ASP A 138 -4.51 9.63 -3.34
N VAL A 139 -5.33 8.78 -2.75
CA VAL A 139 -6.79 8.93 -2.75
C VAL A 139 -7.26 9.38 -1.39
N VAL A 140 -7.97 10.52 -1.37
CA VAL A 140 -8.62 11.07 -0.18
C VAL A 140 -10.13 10.93 -0.37
N GLU A 141 -10.84 10.41 0.62
CA GLU A 141 -12.30 10.33 0.54
C GLU A 141 -12.98 11.71 0.58
N SER A 142 -14.21 11.78 0.07
CA SER A 142 -14.99 13.01 -0.05
C SER A 142 -15.32 13.70 1.29
N ASP A 143 -15.20 12.99 2.40
CA ASP A 143 -15.36 13.54 3.76
C ASP A 143 -14.08 14.23 4.30
N GLY A 144 -13.03 14.30 3.50
CA GLY A 144 -11.74 14.91 3.87
C GLY A 144 -10.85 14.04 4.74
N VAL A 145 -11.25 12.82 5.04
CA VAL A 145 -10.40 11.88 5.80
C VAL A 145 -9.39 11.22 4.87
N VAL A 146 -8.11 11.50 5.08
CA VAL A 146 -7.02 10.81 4.39
C VAL A 146 -6.97 9.38 4.87
N ARG A 147 -7.24 8.43 3.98
CA ARG A 147 -7.23 6.99 4.30
C ARG A 147 -5.90 6.33 3.98
N GLY A 148 -4.94 7.09 3.45
CA GLY A 148 -3.66 6.53 3.04
C GLY A 148 -3.85 5.41 2.01
N LEU A 149 -4.55 5.71 0.92
CA LEU A 149 -4.76 4.79 -0.19
C LEU A 149 -3.99 5.26 -1.42
N ASP A 150 -3.01 4.47 -1.82
CA ASP A 150 -2.15 4.76 -2.96
C ASP A 150 -2.54 3.93 -4.18
N VAL A 151 -2.59 4.55 -5.36
CA VAL A 151 -2.87 3.88 -6.63
C VAL A 151 -1.68 4.02 -7.58
N PHE A 152 -1.06 2.89 -7.92
CA PHE A 152 0.13 2.84 -8.77
C PHE A 152 -0.20 2.35 -10.18
N GLY A 153 0.11 3.15 -11.18
CA GLY A 153 0.05 2.74 -12.58
C GLY A 153 1.38 2.16 -13.07
N GLY A 154 1.31 1.03 -13.75
CA GLY A 154 2.44 0.43 -14.47
C GLY A 154 2.12 0.22 -15.93
N PHE A 155 3.12 -0.12 -16.75
CA PHE A 155 2.94 -0.53 -18.15
C PHE A 155 3.98 -1.58 -18.56
N MET A 156 3.64 -2.34 -19.62
CA MET A 156 4.54 -3.34 -20.20
C MET A 156 5.15 -2.80 -21.48
N ARG A 157 6.46 -2.92 -21.64
CA ARG A 157 7.17 -2.58 -22.87
C ARG A 157 8.36 -3.49 -23.08
N ASP A 158 8.53 -3.99 -24.29
CA ASP A 158 9.67 -4.83 -24.70
C ASP A 158 9.94 -6.01 -23.74
N GLY A 159 8.88 -6.69 -23.28
CA GLY A 159 8.97 -7.79 -22.33
C GLY A 159 9.36 -7.39 -20.89
N HIS A 160 9.30 -6.10 -20.57
CA HIS A 160 9.60 -5.57 -19.23
C HIS A 160 8.37 -4.90 -18.63
N LEU A 161 8.19 -5.09 -17.33
CA LEU A 161 7.26 -4.32 -16.52
C LEU A 161 7.97 -3.06 -16.01
N HIS A 162 7.31 -1.94 -16.19
CA HIS A 162 7.72 -0.63 -15.68
C HIS A 162 6.73 -0.20 -14.60
N LEU A 163 7.22 -0.02 -13.37
CA LEU A 163 6.45 0.42 -12.21
C LEU A 163 7.13 1.61 -11.53
N MET A 164 6.38 2.57 -11.06
CA MET A 164 6.85 3.72 -10.27
C MET A 164 8.00 4.54 -10.90
N GLY A 165 8.24 4.39 -12.20
CA GLY A 165 9.33 5.05 -12.90
C GLY A 165 10.74 4.48 -12.64
N GLU A 166 10.94 3.68 -11.59
CA GLU A 166 12.24 3.15 -11.16
C GLU A 166 12.38 1.65 -11.43
N ILE A 167 11.31 0.90 -11.27
CA ILE A 167 11.34 -0.55 -11.47
C ILE A 167 11.18 -0.85 -12.97
N ARG A 168 12.21 -1.45 -13.55
CA ARG A 168 12.20 -2.04 -14.88
C ARG A 168 12.73 -3.46 -14.80
N THR A 169 11.85 -4.45 -14.97
CA THR A 169 12.22 -5.85 -14.81
C THR A 169 11.61 -6.71 -15.91
N PRO A 170 12.32 -7.76 -16.40
CA PRO A 170 11.71 -8.73 -17.30
C PRO A 170 10.46 -9.33 -16.68
N PHE A 171 9.34 -9.26 -17.40
CA PHE A 171 8.06 -9.66 -16.86
C PHE A 171 7.12 -10.13 -17.98
N LYS A 172 6.18 -11.03 -17.66
CA LYS A 172 5.16 -11.48 -18.60
C LYS A 172 3.80 -10.91 -18.20
N ARG A 173 3.01 -10.43 -19.15
CA ARG A 173 1.64 -9.96 -18.88
C ARG A 173 0.77 -11.05 -18.23
N SER A 174 0.96 -12.31 -18.62
CA SER A 174 0.28 -13.45 -18.01
C SER A 174 0.61 -13.69 -16.53
N TRP A 175 1.58 -12.99 -15.96
CA TRP A 175 1.85 -13.00 -14.53
C TRP A 175 1.01 -11.95 -13.77
N VAL A 176 0.38 -11.04 -14.50
CA VAL A 176 -0.58 -10.08 -13.94
C VAL A 176 -2.01 -10.54 -14.20
N THR A 177 -2.37 -10.81 -15.44
CA THR A 177 -3.75 -11.11 -15.87
C THR A 177 -3.86 -12.49 -16.55
N PRO A 178 -4.98 -13.22 -16.36
CA PRO A 178 -6.17 -12.83 -15.58
C PRO A 178 -5.85 -12.74 -14.08
N LEU A 179 -6.48 -11.79 -13.38
CA LEU A 179 -6.25 -11.60 -11.95
C LEU A 179 -6.71 -12.83 -11.15
N GLY A 180 -5.95 -13.15 -10.10
CA GLY A 180 -6.35 -14.06 -9.05
C GLY A 180 -7.04 -13.34 -7.89
N THR A 181 -7.23 -14.05 -6.78
CA THR A 181 -7.78 -13.49 -5.54
C THR A 181 -6.93 -13.89 -4.34
N ALA A 182 -6.86 -13.00 -3.34
CA ALA A 182 -6.30 -13.30 -2.03
C ALA A 182 -7.19 -12.72 -0.93
N THR A 183 -7.10 -13.30 0.26
CA THR A 183 -7.83 -12.80 1.43
C THR A 183 -6.99 -11.75 2.15
N LEU A 184 -7.61 -10.62 2.50
CA LEU A 184 -7.04 -9.59 3.36
C LEU A 184 -8.09 -9.18 4.39
N GLU A 185 -7.79 -9.28 5.68
CA GLU A 185 -8.72 -8.98 6.78
C GLU A 185 -10.08 -9.67 6.61
N GLY A 186 -10.07 -10.93 6.17
CA GLY A 186 -11.28 -11.73 5.94
C GLY A 186 -12.08 -11.41 4.67
N ARG A 187 -11.65 -10.44 3.85
CA ARG A 187 -12.28 -10.10 2.57
C ARG A 187 -11.45 -10.58 1.39
N SER A 188 -12.11 -10.92 0.28
CA SER A 188 -11.45 -11.35 -0.96
C SER A 188 -11.19 -10.17 -1.87
N PHE A 189 -9.93 -10.01 -2.29
CA PHE A 189 -9.49 -8.93 -3.18
C PHE A 189 -8.73 -9.45 -4.40
N PRO A 190 -8.76 -8.72 -5.53
CA PRO A 190 -8.01 -9.08 -6.71
C PRO A 190 -6.50 -8.92 -6.47
N VAL A 191 -5.73 -9.87 -6.98
CA VAL A 191 -4.26 -9.88 -6.93
C VAL A 191 -3.69 -10.28 -8.29
N PRO A 192 -2.42 -9.99 -8.61
CA PRO A 192 -1.77 -10.50 -9.82
C PRO A 192 -1.84 -12.02 -9.92
N ALA A 193 -1.99 -12.56 -11.12
CA ALA A 193 -2.05 -14.01 -11.38
C ALA A 193 -0.87 -14.76 -10.76
N ASN A 194 0.31 -14.15 -10.73
CA ASN A 194 1.49 -14.71 -10.09
C ASN A 194 2.05 -13.70 -9.06
N THR A 195 1.51 -13.78 -7.86
CA THR A 195 1.89 -12.91 -6.72
C THR A 195 3.36 -13.03 -6.37
N ASP A 196 3.95 -14.24 -6.45
CA ASP A 196 5.38 -14.47 -6.18
C ASP A 196 6.27 -13.69 -7.16
N ARG A 197 5.95 -13.71 -8.45
CA ARG A 197 6.69 -12.96 -9.46
C ARG A 197 6.54 -11.45 -9.27
N PHE A 198 5.35 -11.00 -8.90
CA PHE A 198 5.11 -9.57 -8.65
C PHE A 198 5.86 -9.09 -7.40
N LEU A 199 5.78 -9.82 -6.29
CA LEU A 199 6.50 -9.50 -5.06
C LEU A 199 8.03 -9.62 -5.23
N THR A 200 8.50 -10.58 -6.03
CA THR A 200 9.93 -10.67 -6.38
C THR A 200 10.39 -9.45 -7.20
N ALA A 201 9.55 -8.94 -8.11
CA ALA A 201 9.87 -7.75 -8.90
C ALA A 201 9.93 -6.48 -8.05
N THR A 202 9.12 -6.38 -7.00
CA THR A 202 9.01 -5.19 -6.14
C THR A 202 9.96 -5.21 -4.94
N TYR A 203 10.18 -6.37 -4.33
CA TYR A 203 10.96 -6.51 -3.09
C TYR A 203 12.23 -7.37 -3.23
N GLY A 204 12.45 -7.97 -4.40
CA GLY A 204 13.54 -8.92 -4.59
C GLY A 204 13.19 -10.33 -4.14
N ARG A 205 14.15 -11.26 -4.26
CA ARG A 205 13.93 -12.70 -4.00
C ARG A 205 13.68 -13.05 -2.53
N SER A 206 14.06 -12.16 -1.63
CA SER A 206 13.96 -12.35 -0.17
C SER A 206 12.68 -11.77 0.44
N TRP A 207 11.65 -11.52 -0.37
CA TRP A 207 10.38 -10.94 0.10
C TRP A 207 9.59 -11.83 1.09
N ARG A 208 9.89 -13.13 1.13
CA ARG A 208 9.29 -14.12 2.05
C ARG A 208 9.79 -13.98 3.48
#